data_08937af10d5800737ba669da17da56c6
#
_entry.id   08937af10d5800737ba669da17da56c6
#
_cell.length_a   1.000
_cell.length_b   1.000
_cell.length_c   1.000
_cell.angle_alpha   90.00
_cell.angle_beta   90.00
_cell.angle_gamma   90.00
#
_symmetry.space_group_name_H-M   'P 1'
#
loop_
_entity.id
_entity.type
_entity.pdbx_description
1 polymer ?
#
loop_
_entity_poly.entity_id
_entity_poly.type
_entity_poly.pdbx_seq_one_letter_code
_entity_poly.pdbx_strand_id
1 'polypeptide(L)'
;DLVNKPRYKNYKVIFITHSYLDIGNKRVTKDGYKISPQNSGQAIWEKLIYPSSNIRLVLCGHVGRGTGEYENNVAYRVDKNSAGKDVSQMTFNVQYVGGGPEGNGGDGWLRILEFMPDGKTIKVRTYSPLFGISKLTRHLAHRTAPYDQFDIILE
;
A
#
# COMPACT_ATOMS: atom_id res chain seq x y z
N ASP A 1 -0.87 -22.59 5.33
CA ASP A 1 -0.64 -21.54 6.29
C ASP A 1 0.87 -21.36 6.59
N LEU A 2 1.61 -20.86 5.59
CA LEU A 2 3.07 -20.79 5.62
C LEU A 2 3.58 -19.85 6.72
N VAL A 3 3.01 -18.65 6.80
CA VAL A 3 3.49 -17.56 7.67
C VAL A 3 3.38 -17.87 9.16
N ASN A 4 2.44 -18.74 9.54
CA ASN A 4 2.21 -19.14 10.93
C ASN A 4 3.04 -20.36 11.38
N LYS A 5 3.92 -20.89 10.52
CA LYS A 5 4.83 -21.96 10.93
C LYS A 5 5.84 -21.45 11.97
N PRO A 6 6.24 -22.28 12.97
CA PRO A 6 7.13 -21.87 14.05
C PRO A 6 8.42 -21.17 13.59
N ARG A 7 9.00 -21.61 12.46
CA ARG A 7 10.22 -21.02 11.91
C ARG A 7 10.08 -19.55 11.50
N TYR A 8 8.84 -19.06 11.26
CA TYR A 8 8.58 -17.68 10.86
C TYR A 8 8.02 -16.81 11.99
N LYS A 9 7.86 -17.37 13.20
CA LYS A 9 7.25 -16.67 14.35
C LYS A 9 7.91 -15.32 14.67
N ASN A 10 9.23 -15.24 14.50
CA ASN A 10 10.02 -14.04 14.81
C ASN A 10 10.24 -13.11 13.60
N TYR A 11 9.67 -13.44 12.44
CA TYR A 11 9.76 -12.58 11.26
C TYR A 11 8.64 -11.55 11.26
N LYS A 12 8.93 -10.37 10.76
CA LYS A 12 7.91 -9.39 10.39
C LYS A 12 7.58 -9.61 8.91
N VAL A 13 6.36 -10.05 8.65
CA VAL A 13 5.91 -10.42 7.30
C VAL A 13 5.26 -9.22 6.63
N ILE A 14 5.67 -8.97 5.39
CA ILE A 14 5.01 -8.02 4.49
C ILE A 14 4.17 -8.86 3.52
N PHE A 15 2.86 -8.60 3.51
CA PHE A 15 1.94 -9.24 2.59
C PHE A 15 1.65 -8.31 1.42
N ILE A 16 1.89 -8.79 0.20
CA ILE A 16 1.67 -8.03 -1.03
C ILE A 16 0.56 -8.73 -1.80
N THR A 17 -0.43 -7.96 -2.22
CA THR A 17 -1.57 -8.46 -3.00
C THR A 17 -2.03 -7.42 -4.01
N HIS A 18 -2.86 -7.84 -4.98
CA HIS A 18 -3.33 -6.96 -6.05
C HIS A 18 -4.42 -6.00 -5.56
N SER A 19 -5.56 -6.52 -5.14
CA SER A 19 -6.71 -5.75 -4.65
C SER A 19 -6.97 -6.07 -3.19
N TYR A 20 -7.03 -5.04 -2.32
CA TYR A 20 -7.24 -5.28 -0.90
C TYR A 20 -7.90 -4.09 -0.18
N LEU A 21 -7.34 -2.89 -0.31
CA LEU A 21 -7.81 -1.67 0.33
C LEU A 21 -8.32 -0.69 -0.74
N ASP A 22 -9.50 -0.12 -0.53
CA ASP A 22 -10.00 0.94 -1.38
C ASP A 22 -9.51 2.33 -0.91
N ILE A 23 -9.78 3.33 -1.72
CA ILE A 23 -9.38 4.73 -1.46
C ILE A 23 -10.16 5.39 -0.32
N GLY A 24 -11.26 4.79 0.14
CA GLY A 24 -12.02 5.20 1.32
C GLY A 24 -11.52 4.57 2.61
N ASN A 25 -10.29 4.00 2.61
CA ASN A 25 -9.73 3.26 3.73
C ASN A 25 -10.56 2.04 4.17
N LYS A 26 -11.38 1.48 3.28
CA LYS A 26 -12.16 0.27 3.53
C LYS A 26 -11.56 -0.91 2.80
N ARG A 27 -11.61 -2.08 3.41
CA ARG A 27 -11.20 -3.29 2.70
C ARG A 27 -12.23 -3.64 1.64
N VAL A 28 -11.74 -4.02 0.46
CA VAL A 28 -12.59 -4.47 -0.64
C VAL A 28 -13.36 -5.72 -0.21
N THR A 29 -14.69 -5.68 -0.35
CA THR A 29 -15.57 -6.80 0.00
C THR A 29 -15.96 -7.63 -1.23
N LYS A 30 -15.86 -7.05 -2.43
CA LYS A 30 -16.16 -7.69 -3.71
C LYS A 30 -15.31 -7.07 -4.80
N ASP A 31 -14.61 -7.89 -5.56
CA ASP A 31 -13.88 -7.43 -6.75
C ASP A 31 -14.85 -7.20 -7.92
N GLY A 32 -14.50 -6.27 -8.81
CA GLY A 32 -15.31 -5.91 -9.96
C GLY A 32 -15.32 -6.96 -11.09
N TYR A 33 -14.57 -8.05 -10.94
CA TYR A 33 -14.45 -9.13 -11.92
C TYR A 33 -14.55 -10.50 -11.24
N LYS A 34 -14.92 -11.52 -12.04
CA LYS A 34 -15.09 -12.88 -11.51
C LYS A 34 -13.73 -13.54 -11.25
N ILE A 35 -13.47 -13.87 -9.99
CA ILE A 35 -12.38 -14.73 -9.56
C ILE A 35 -13.01 -15.91 -8.83
N SER A 36 -12.53 -17.12 -9.07
CA SER A 36 -13.00 -18.30 -8.35
C SER A 36 -11.80 -19.19 -7.96
N PRO A 37 -11.62 -19.52 -6.67
CA PRO A 37 -12.33 -19.00 -5.51
C PRO A 37 -11.92 -17.55 -5.20
N GLN A 38 -12.87 -16.71 -4.83
CA GLN A 38 -12.63 -15.31 -4.49
C GLN A 38 -12.24 -15.16 -3.02
N ASN A 39 -11.14 -14.46 -2.75
CA ASN A 39 -10.83 -13.90 -1.44
C ASN A 39 -10.68 -12.38 -1.59
N SER A 40 -11.74 -11.65 -1.26
CA SER A 40 -11.71 -10.19 -1.22
C SER A 40 -10.74 -9.68 -0.15
N GLY A 41 -10.42 -8.40 -0.16
CA GLY A 41 -9.56 -7.76 0.85
C GLY A 41 -10.07 -8.01 2.28
N GLN A 42 -11.39 -7.96 2.50
CA GLN A 42 -11.98 -8.28 3.79
C GLN A 42 -11.81 -9.77 4.15
N ALA A 43 -12.02 -10.67 3.20
CA ALA A 43 -11.83 -12.10 3.43
C ALA A 43 -10.35 -12.45 3.69
N ILE A 44 -9.41 -11.79 3.03
CA ILE A 44 -7.96 -11.92 3.28
C ILE A 44 -7.62 -11.45 4.69
N TRP A 45 -8.20 -10.33 5.12
CA TRP A 45 -8.03 -9.85 6.49
C TRP A 45 -8.48 -10.90 7.51
N GLU A 46 -9.71 -11.38 7.40
CA GLU A 46 -10.31 -12.29 8.36
C GLU A 46 -9.63 -13.66 8.41
N LYS A 47 -9.30 -14.22 7.24
CA LYS A 47 -8.77 -15.58 7.11
C LYS A 47 -7.26 -15.70 7.29
N LEU A 48 -6.51 -14.63 6.99
CA LEU A 48 -5.05 -14.68 6.97
C LEU A 48 -4.41 -13.62 7.88
N ILE A 49 -4.74 -12.34 7.69
CA ILE A 49 -3.96 -11.26 8.32
C ILE A 49 -4.31 -11.12 9.80
N TYR A 50 -5.59 -11.05 10.12
CA TYR A 50 -6.06 -10.93 11.50
C TYR A 50 -5.56 -12.07 12.42
N PRO A 51 -5.63 -13.36 12.04
CA PRO A 51 -5.14 -14.45 12.89
C PRO A 51 -3.60 -14.58 12.92
N SER A 52 -2.87 -13.88 12.06
CA SER A 52 -1.40 -13.98 11.97
C SER A 52 -0.70 -12.90 12.80
N SER A 53 0.01 -13.30 13.85
CA SER A 53 0.69 -12.37 14.77
C SER A 53 1.90 -11.65 14.16
N ASN A 54 2.43 -12.13 13.04
CA ASN A 54 3.66 -11.67 12.41
C ASN A 54 3.47 -10.92 11.09
N ILE A 55 2.26 -10.87 10.50
CA ILE A 55 1.97 -9.98 9.37
C ILE A 55 1.81 -8.56 9.92
N ARG A 56 2.67 -7.63 9.46
CA ARG A 56 2.77 -6.28 10.02
C ARG A 56 2.53 -5.18 8.98
N LEU A 57 2.64 -5.51 7.70
CA LEU A 57 2.42 -4.58 6.60
C LEU A 57 1.69 -5.29 5.46
N VAL A 58 0.69 -4.60 4.90
CA VAL A 58 -0.02 -5.02 3.69
C VAL A 58 0.16 -3.95 2.63
N LEU A 59 0.61 -4.36 1.45
CA LEU A 59 0.76 -3.50 0.28
C LEU A 59 -0.17 -3.98 -0.83
N CYS A 60 -0.92 -3.07 -1.42
CA CYS A 60 -1.80 -3.36 -2.54
C CYS A 60 -1.90 -2.19 -3.52
N GLY A 61 -2.54 -2.43 -4.66
CA GLY A 61 -2.82 -1.46 -5.69
C GLY A 61 -4.21 -1.66 -6.27
N HIS A 62 -4.33 -1.66 -7.60
CA HIS A 62 -5.53 -1.92 -8.41
C HIS A 62 -6.70 -0.96 -8.19
N VAL A 63 -7.12 -0.75 -6.95
CA VAL A 63 -8.27 0.11 -6.64
C VAL A 63 -7.85 1.56 -6.67
N GLY A 64 -8.56 2.35 -7.49
CA GLY A 64 -8.39 3.79 -7.63
C GLY A 64 -9.60 4.35 -8.36
N ARG A 65 -9.79 5.66 -8.33
CA ARG A 65 -10.80 6.34 -9.16
C ARG A 65 -10.13 6.88 -10.40
N GLY A 66 -10.73 6.65 -11.55
CA GLY A 66 -10.27 7.15 -12.85
C GLY A 66 -10.42 8.67 -13.03
N THR A 67 -10.37 9.45 -11.95
CA THR A 67 -10.57 10.91 -11.98
C THR A 67 -9.30 11.69 -12.25
N GLY A 68 -8.14 11.03 -12.29
CA GLY A 68 -6.84 11.69 -12.45
C GLY A 68 -6.35 12.46 -11.23
N GLU A 69 -7.16 12.58 -10.17
CA GLU A 69 -6.75 13.21 -8.92
C GLU A 69 -5.91 12.23 -8.09
N TYR A 70 -4.76 12.68 -7.65
CA TYR A 70 -3.79 11.84 -6.93
C TYR A 70 -4.40 11.26 -5.64
N GLU A 71 -5.09 12.07 -4.85
CA GLU A 71 -5.65 11.73 -3.54
C GLU A 71 -6.68 10.59 -3.63
N ASN A 72 -7.32 10.44 -4.78
CA ASN A 72 -8.29 9.39 -5.06
C ASN A 72 -7.64 8.05 -5.46
N ASN A 73 -6.32 7.92 -5.33
CA ASN A 73 -5.56 6.75 -5.77
C ASN A 73 -4.61 6.22 -4.70
N VAL A 74 -4.69 6.76 -3.48
CA VAL A 74 -3.87 6.35 -2.33
C VAL A 74 -4.72 6.22 -1.08
N ALA A 75 -4.40 5.26 -0.23
CA ALA A 75 -5.03 5.11 1.08
C ALA A 75 -4.08 4.43 2.07
N TYR A 76 -4.28 4.71 3.36
CA TYR A 76 -3.51 4.12 4.44
C TYR A 76 -4.38 3.95 5.69
N ARG A 77 -4.31 2.78 6.32
CA ARG A 77 -4.97 2.51 7.59
C ARG A 77 -4.14 1.57 8.45
N VAL A 78 -4.40 1.60 9.75
CA VAL A 78 -3.80 0.69 10.73
C VAL A 78 -4.93 0.02 11.50
N ASP A 79 -4.84 -1.30 11.66
CA ASP A 79 -5.74 -2.08 12.52
C ASP A 79 -4.93 -3.06 13.37
N LYS A 80 -5.47 -3.45 14.51
CA LYS A 80 -4.85 -4.47 15.36
C LYS A 80 -5.25 -5.87 14.91
N ASN A 81 -4.27 -6.77 14.82
CA ASN A 81 -4.50 -8.19 14.62
C ASN A 81 -4.96 -8.88 15.92
N SER A 82 -5.22 -10.18 15.88
CA SER A 82 -5.67 -10.97 17.04
C SER A 82 -4.68 -10.99 18.20
N ALA A 83 -3.39 -10.68 17.96
CA ALA A 83 -2.36 -10.56 18.97
C ALA A 83 -2.22 -9.12 19.53
N GLY A 84 -3.13 -8.21 19.15
CA GLY A 84 -3.12 -6.80 19.56
C GLY A 84 -2.03 -5.94 18.91
N LYS A 85 -1.36 -6.47 17.87
CA LYS A 85 -0.28 -5.78 17.16
C LYS A 85 -0.81 -5.01 15.97
N ASP A 86 -0.23 -3.84 15.72
CA ASP A 86 -0.60 -3.00 14.60
C ASP A 86 -0.18 -3.62 13.26
N VAL A 87 -1.11 -3.57 12.30
CA VAL A 87 -0.92 -3.95 10.91
C VAL A 87 -1.18 -2.73 10.05
N SER A 88 -0.13 -2.19 9.46
CA SER A 88 -0.22 -1.12 8.49
C SER A 88 -0.70 -1.67 7.14
N GLN A 89 -1.67 -0.99 6.51
CA GLN A 89 -2.27 -1.42 5.25
C GLN A 89 -2.29 -0.22 4.30
N MET A 90 -1.70 -0.37 3.12
CA MET A 90 -1.51 0.72 2.18
C MET A 90 -1.90 0.31 0.76
N THR A 91 -2.71 1.15 0.09
CA THR A 91 -2.90 1.10 -1.36
C THR A 91 -2.22 2.28 -2.03
N PHE A 92 -1.63 2.00 -3.18
CA PHE A 92 -1.00 3.00 -4.05
C PHE A 92 -1.25 2.61 -5.50
N ASN A 93 -2.15 3.34 -6.18
CA ASN A 93 -2.54 3.06 -7.56
C ASN A 93 -2.77 4.34 -8.35
N VAL A 94 -1.72 5.04 -8.71
CA VAL A 94 -1.76 6.36 -9.35
C VAL A 94 -1.80 6.31 -10.89
N GLN A 95 -2.12 5.18 -11.47
CA GLN A 95 -2.06 4.96 -12.93
C GLN A 95 -2.94 5.91 -13.76
N TYR A 96 -3.95 6.53 -13.15
CA TYR A 96 -4.84 7.48 -13.82
C TYR A 96 -4.39 8.95 -13.68
N VAL A 97 -3.42 9.24 -12.83
CA VAL A 97 -2.83 10.57 -12.71
C VAL A 97 -2.08 10.92 -14.00
N GLY A 98 -2.02 12.20 -14.37
CA GLY A 98 -1.33 12.65 -15.58
C GLY A 98 -2.01 12.24 -16.88
N GLY A 99 -3.34 12.10 -16.88
CA GLY A 99 -4.14 11.75 -18.06
C GLY A 99 -4.30 10.24 -18.29
N GLY A 100 -3.89 9.42 -17.35
CA GLY A 100 -4.07 7.97 -17.41
C GLY A 100 -3.39 7.30 -18.62
N PRO A 101 -4.04 6.29 -19.23
CA PRO A 101 -3.49 5.59 -20.39
C PRO A 101 -3.32 6.46 -21.64
N GLU A 102 -4.08 7.54 -21.75
CA GLU A 102 -4.00 8.50 -22.87
C GLU A 102 -2.98 9.61 -22.62
N GLY A 103 -2.44 9.69 -21.40
CA GLY A 103 -1.39 10.62 -20.99
C GLY A 103 -0.07 9.92 -20.69
N ASN A 104 0.53 10.24 -19.57
CA ASN A 104 1.82 9.68 -19.14
C ASN A 104 1.69 8.53 -18.13
N GLY A 105 0.48 8.06 -17.87
CA GLY A 105 0.24 6.84 -17.10
C GLY A 105 0.66 6.91 -15.64
N GLY A 106 0.34 7.98 -14.93
CA GLY A 106 0.59 8.10 -13.50
C GLY A 106 1.68 9.08 -13.12
N ASP A 107 2.09 9.97 -14.01
CA ASP A 107 3.13 10.99 -13.79
C ASP A 107 4.46 10.40 -13.25
N GLY A 108 4.69 9.11 -13.46
CA GLY A 108 5.86 8.41 -12.96
C GLY A 108 5.93 8.30 -11.43
N TRP A 109 4.84 8.56 -10.70
CA TRP A 109 4.83 8.46 -9.25
C TRP A 109 5.08 7.04 -8.77
N LEU A 110 5.97 6.91 -7.82
CA LEU A 110 6.26 5.68 -7.11
C LEU A 110 6.38 5.92 -5.61
N ARG A 111 6.13 4.87 -4.82
CA ARG A 111 6.28 4.90 -3.37
C ARG A 111 7.53 4.12 -2.96
N ILE A 112 8.43 4.80 -2.26
CA ILE A 112 9.68 4.25 -1.75
C ILE A 112 9.46 3.87 -0.30
N LEU A 113 9.83 2.64 0.05
CA LEU A 113 9.84 2.12 1.41
C LEU A 113 11.30 1.91 1.82
N GLU A 114 11.80 2.78 2.68
CA GLU A 114 13.16 2.72 3.21
C GLU A 114 13.14 2.02 4.58
N PHE A 115 13.66 0.80 4.64
CA PHE A 115 13.77 0.01 5.86
C PHE A 115 14.97 0.48 6.67
N MET A 116 14.70 1.00 7.86
CA MET A 116 15.76 1.54 8.71
C MET A 116 16.53 0.44 9.45
N PRO A 117 17.81 0.68 9.80
CA PRO A 117 18.65 -0.30 10.49
C PRO A 117 18.15 -0.73 11.88
N ASP A 118 17.23 0.04 12.48
CA ASP A 118 16.62 -0.30 13.77
C ASP A 118 15.69 -1.53 13.71
N GLY A 119 15.41 -2.04 12.49
CA GLY A 119 14.54 -3.18 12.25
C GLY A 119 13.07 -2.94 12.61
N LYS A 120 12.67 -1.71 12.82
CA LYS A 120 11.30 -1.31 13.22
C LYS A 120 10.72 -0.25 12.32
N THR A 121 11.49 0.74 11.90
CA THR A 121 11.00 1.90 11.17
C THR A 121 11.09 1.67 9.67
N ILE A 122 9.99 1.98 8.97
CA ILE A 122 9.96 2.08 7.50
C ILE A 122 9.58 3.52 7.18
N LYS A 123 10.47 4.24 6.51
CA LYS A 123 10.16 5.57 5.98
C LYS A 123 9.47 5.45 4.65
N VAL A 124 8.29 6.03 4.55
CA VAL A 124 7.50 6.09 3.31
C VAL A 124 7.74 7.44 2.65
N ARG A 125 8.12 7.41 1.38
CA ARG A 125 8.33 8.61 0.55
C ARG A 125 7.65 8.42 -0.79
N THR A 126 7.19 9.53 -1.39
CA THR A 126 6.60 9.55 -2.72
C THR A 126 7.43 10.41 -3.65
N TYR A 127 7.86 9.83 -4.76
CA TYR A 127 8.78 10.43 -5.71
C TYR A 127 8.36 10.14 -7.15
N SER A 128 8.56 11.11 -8.04
CA SER A 128 8.40 10.94 -9.48
C SER A 128 9.74 11.15 -10.19
N PRO A 129 10.35 10.09 -10.76
CA PRO A 129 11.50 10.22 -11.63
C PRO A 129 11.20 11.07 -12.88
N LEU A 130 9.95 11.02 -13.39
CA LEU A 130 9.54 11.81 -14.55
C LEU A 130 9.74 13.31 -14.29
N PHE A 131 9.28 13.80 -13.16
CA PHE A 131 9.52 15.20 -12.77
C PHE A 131 10.98 15.44 -12.37
N GLY A 132 11.63 14.47 -11.78
CA GLY A 132 13.01 14.60 -11.26
C GLY A 132 14.09 14.76 -12.34
N ILE A 133 13.86 14.24 -13.54
CA ILE A 133 14.85 14.25 -14.63
C ILE A 133 15.04 15.65 -15.25
N SER A 134 13.99 16.47 -15.28
CA SER A 134 14.03 17.80 -15.87
C SER A 134 14.36 18.87 -14.83
N LYS A 135 15.25 19.81 -15.18
CA LYS A 135 15.54 20.97 -14.34
C LYS A 135 14.31 21.84 -14.07
N LEU A 136 13.38 21.91 -15.04
CA LEU A 136 12.17 22.71 -14.93
C LEU A 136 11.12 22.13 -13.99
N THR A 137 11.05 20.80 -13.86
CA THR A 137 10.03 20.10 -13.07
C THR A 137 10.57 19.44 -11.80
N ARG A 138 11.90 19.45 -11.59
CA ARG A 138 12.54 18.78 -10.46
C ARG A 138 11.97 19.17 -9.09
N HIS A 139 11.55 20.42 -8.93
CA HIS A 139 10.94 20.92 -7.70
C HIS A 139 9.57 20.26 -7.40
N LEU A 140 8.93 19.62 -8.38
CA LEU A 140 7.67 18.89 -8.26
C LEU A 140 7.86 17.39 -7.99
N ALA A 141 9.11 16.89 -8.00
CA ALA A 141 9.39 15.45 -7.99
C ALA A 141 9.10 14.76 -6.65
N HIS A 142 8.90 15.51 -5.58
CA HIS A 142 8.59 14.96 -4.26
C HIS A 142 7.22 15.42 -3.77
N ARG A 143 6.43 14.49 -3.25
CA ARG A 143 5.20 14.80 -2.53
C ARG A 143 5.46 14.66 -1.03
N THR A 144 5.06 15.68 -0.26
CA THR A 144 5.37 15.80 1.18
C THR A 144 4.13 15.92 2.04
N ALA A 145 2.93 15.72 1.48
CA ALA A 145 1.71 15.66 2.27
C ALA A 145 1.77 14.51 3.32
N PRO A 146 1.05 14.59 4.44
CA PRO A 146 1.11 13.56 5.49
C PRO A 146 0.79 12.14 5.03
N TYR A 147 0.05 11.97 3.95
CA TYR A 147 -0.25 10.66 3.34
C TYR A 147 0.77 10.25 2.27
N ASP A 148 1.76 11.11 1.96
CA ASP A 148 2.81 10.86 0.97
C ASP A 148 4.19 10.65 1.59
N GLN A 149 4.42 11.28 2.75
CA GLN A 149 5.67 11.16 3.50
C GLN A 149 5.34 10.94 4.98
N PHE A 150 5.62 9.74 5.48
CA PHE A 150 5.35 9.33 6.86
C PHE A 150 6.21 8.13 7.25
N ASP A 151 6.21 7.80 8.53
CA ASP A 151 6.91 6.64 9.06
C ASP A 151 5.91 5.57 9.50
N ILE A 152 6.23 4.31 9.22
CA ILE A 152 5.53 3.12 9.74
C ILE A 152 6.42 2.52 10.82
N ILE A 153 5.85 2.25 11.98
CA ILE A 153 6.56 1.58 13.07
C ILE A 153 6.04 0.14 13.20
N LEU A 154 6.92 -0.81 13.00
CA LEU A 154 6.65 -2.24 13.13
C LEU A 154 7.05 -2.72 14.54
N GLU A 155 6.13 -2.66 15.50
CA GLU A 155 6.37 -3.15 16.86
C GLU A 155 6.31 -4.67 17.02
#